data_c8b561575186f6b1c499839b421ac4b9
#
_entry.id   c8b561575186f6b1c499839b421ac4b9
#
_cell.length_a   1.000
_cell.length_b   1.000
_cell.length_c   1.000
_cell.angle_alpha   90.00
_cell.angle_beta   90.00
_cell.angle_gamma   90.00
#
_symmetry.space_group_name_H-M   'P 1'
#
loop_
_entity.id
_entity.type
_entity.pdbx_description
1 polymer ?
#
loop_
_entity_poly.entity_id
_entity_poly.type
_entity_poly.pdbx_seq_one_letter_code
_entity_poly.pdbx_strand_id
1 'polypeptide(L)'
;MLTKEDVNNAYYSEDSHSFGSKQSLIKHFGKAEKQLIEKALADNDIYTRYHLYRKPKYYSPYYVYRARQLIQADVINFDNKDLVDFNDGYKYLFTAIDVFTKYAWVFPIKKHNCKTSQQCIARIVQESNPLKIENFQSDRGSEFKCRDVINYLSKENINQYYALSDRKAAVVERFNLTIQMLLYKMMDKSMTRRWIDFIEPAMKIYLHRTHRTIKMSPLEAESSHNHQTLREIFMQKYTKANLRKKKPKFKVSDTVR
;
A
#
# COMPACT_ATOMS: atom_id res chain seq x y z
N MET A 1 -44.17 3.12 20.81
CA MET A 1 -43.14 3.94 20.15
C MET A 1 -41.82 3.25 20.49
N LEU A 2 -41.00 2.89 19.51
CA LEU A 2 -39.72 2.20 19.75
C LEU A 2 -38.76 3.08 20.54
N THR A 3 -38.11 2.52 21.55
CA THR A 3 -37.13 3.21 22.40
C THR A 3 -35.71 2.73 22.15
N LYS A 4 -34.70 3.45 22.64
CA LYS A 4 -33.30 2.98 22.58
C LYS A 4 -33.08 1.68 23.38
N GLU A 5 -33.84 1.54 24.46
CA GLU A 5 -33.80 0.35 25.32
C GLU A 5 -34.31 -0.88 24.60
N ASP A 6 -35.40 -0.75 23.84
CA ASP A 6 -35.94 -1.83 23.01
C ASP A 6 -34.93 -2.30 21.96
N VAL A 7 -34.22 -1.34 21.34
CA VAL A 7 -33.15 -1.65 20.36
C VAL A 7 -32.00 -2.40 21.03
N ASN A 8 -31.57 -1.99 22.23
CA ASN A 8 -30.51 -2.67 22.97
C ASN A 8 -30.96 -4.04 23.44
N ASN A 9 -32.19 -4.18 23.95
CA ASN A 9 -32.74 -5.48 24.36
C ASN A 9 -32.78 -6.45 23.18
N ALA A 10 -33.24 -6.00 22.00
CA ALA A 10 -33.21 -6.81 20.80
C ALA A 10 -31.76 -7.12 20.34
N TYR A 11 -30.82 -6.21 20.51
CA TYR A 11 -29.42 -6.46 20.19
C TYR A 11 -28.79 -7.57 21.07
N TYR A 12 -29.21 -7.66 22.33
CA TYR A 12 -28.71 -8.65 23.30
C TYR A 12 -29.59 -9.90 23.44
N SER A 13 -30.72 -9.98 22.72
CA SER A 13 -31.56 -11.18 22.75
C SER A 13 -30.84 -12.39 22.16
N GLU A 14 -31.48 -13.57 22.20
CA GLU A 14 -30.96 -14.81 21.58
C GLU A 14 -31.58 -15.08 20.20
N ASP A 15 -32.13 -14.04 19.56
CA ASP A 15 -32.80 -14.15 18.27
C ASP A 15 -31.80 -14.01 17.07
N SER A 16 -32.27 -14.25 15.88
CA SER A 16 -31.47 -14.24 14.64
C SER A 16 -30.83 -12.87 14.28
N HIS A 17 -31.30 -11.78 14.90
CA HIS A 17 -30.77 -10.41 14.73
C HIS A 17 -29.81 -9.98 15.84
N SER A 18 -29.64 -10.79 16.88
CA SER A 18 -28.83 -10.50 18.07
C SER A 18 -27.35 -10.39 17.73
N PHE A 19 -26.66 -9.47 18.39
CA PHE A 19 -25.26 -9.11 18.10
C PHE A 19 -24.97 -8.85 16.61
N GLY A 20 -26.03 -8.61 15.84
CA GLY A 20 -25.97 -8.45 14.39
C GLY A 20 -25.54 -7.05 13.93
N SER A 21 -25.54 -6.86 12.63
CA SER A 21 -25.25 -5.56 12.02
C SER A 21 -26.42 -4.59 12.18
N LYS A 22 -26.14 -3.29 12.07
CA LYS A 22 -27.19 -2.26 11.96
C LYS A 22 -28.29 -2.63 10.96
N GLN A 23 -27.92 -3.26 9.83
CA GLN A 23 -28.91 -3.66 8.81
C GLN A 23 -29.82 -4.81 9.28
N SER A 24 -29.32 -5.70 10.12
CA SER A 24 -30.12 -6.76 10.73
C SER A 24 -31.22 -6.16 11.60
N LEU A 25 -30.90 -5.22 12.46
CA LEU A 25 -31.88 -4.53 13.32
C LEU A 25 -32.85 -3.65 12.52
N ILE A 26 -32.39 -2.99 11.45
CA ILE A 26 -33.28 -2.23 10.55
C ILE A 26 -34.27 -3.18 9.82
N LYS A 27 -33.82 -4.41 9.49
CA LYS A 27 -34.71 -5.41 8.91
C LYS A 27 -35.76 -5.88 9.93
N HIS A 28 -35.37 -5.97 11.20
CA HIS A 28 -36.25 -6.41 12.30
C HIS A 28 -37.29 -5.32 12.66
N PHE A 29 -36.87 -4.09 12.91
CA PHE A 29 -37.75 -3.00 13.37
C PHE A 29 -38.35 -2.15 12.25
N GLY A 30 -37.82 -2.23 11.04
CA GLY A 30 -38.27 -1.42 9.90
C GLY A 30 -37.36 -0.22 9.58
N LYS A 31 -37.45 0.23 8.34
CA LYS A 31 -36.62 1.33 7.82
C LYS A 31 -36.96 2.70 8.47
N ALA A 32 -38.19 2.90 8.94
CA ALA A 32 -38.62 4.14 9.60
C ALA A 32 -37.81 4.40 10.88
N GLU A 33 -37.40 3.35 11.60
CA GLU A 33 -36.68 3.43 12.87
C GLU A 33 -35.15 3.56 12.73
N LYS A 34 -34.66 3.71 11.52
CA LYS A 34 -33.22 3.73 11.20
C LYS A 34 -32.40 4.72 12.05
N GLN A 35 -32.93 5.94 12.25
CA GLN A 35 -32.22 6.98 13.00
C GLN A 35 -32.12 6.63 14.49
N LEU A 36 -33.19 6.06 15.06
CA LEU A 36 -33.19 5.61 16.45
C LEU A 36 -32.22 4.45 16.65
N ILE A 37 -32.24 3.46 15.76
CA ILE A 37 -31.32 2.31 15.77
C ILE A 37 -29.86 2.79 15.67
N GLU A 38 -29.55 3.74 14.79
CA GLU A 38 -28.20 4.30 14.66
C GLU A 38 -27.73 4.99 15.95
N LYS A 39 -28.61 5.74 16.60
CA LYS A 39 -28.30 6.38 17.88
C LYS A 39 -28.11 5.35 18.99
N ALA A 40 -29.00 4.39 19.11
CA ALA A 40 -28.89 3.34 20.14
C ALA A 40 -27.59 2.53 19.99
N LEU A 41 -27.25 2.11 18.77
CA LEU A 41 -26.01 1.38 18.50
C LEU A 41 -24.75 2.23 18.69
N ALA A 42 -24.80 3.54 18.43
CA ALA A 42 -23.67 4.44 18.67
C ALA A 42 -23.36 4.60 20.15
N ASP A 43 -24.40 4.54 21.01
CA ASP A 43 -24.27 4.61 22.46
C ASP A 43 -23.98 3.24 23.10
N ASN A 44 -24.10 2.14 22.33
CA ASN A 44 -23.90 0.78 22.81
C ASN A 44 -22.41 0.43 22.86
N ASP A 45 -21.88 0.19 24.05
CA ASP A 45 -20.44 -0.03 24.29
C ASP A 45 -19.94 -1.33 23.60
N ILE A 46 -20.70 -2.42 23.67
CA ILE A 46 -20.32 -3.70 23.04
C ILE A 46 -20.35 -3.55 21.52
N TYR A 47 -21.41 -2.99 20.94
CA TYR A 47 -21.48 -2.76 19.51
C TYR A 47 -20.32 -1.91 18.99
N THR A 48 -20.00 -0.79 19.67
CA THR A 48 -18.93 0.12 19.25
C THR A 48 -17.54 -0.48 19.41
N ARG A 49 -17.31 -1.28 20.47
CA ARG A 49 -16.04 -1.95 20.75
C ARG A 49 -15.68 -3.00 19.70
N TYR A 50 -16.66 -3.78 19.27
CA TYR A 50 -16.47 -4.86 18.28
C TYR A 50 -16.88 -4.47 16.85
N HIS A 51 -17.21 -3.21 16.63
CA HIS A 51 -17.54 -2.75 15.29
C HIS A 51 -16.30 -2.79 14.40
N LEU A 52 -16.36 -3.56 13.31
CA LEU A 52 -15.25 -3.67 12.36
C LEU A 52 -14.89 -2.29 11.80
N TYR A 53 -13.64 -1.90 11.98
CA TYR A 53 -13.11 -0.68 11.37
C TYR A 53 -13.25 -0.76 9.84
N ARG A 54 -14.07 0.11 9.28
CA ARG A 54 -14.16 0.26 7.83
C ARG A 54 -13.02 1.15 7.35
N LYS A 55 -12.11 0.57 6.57
CA LYS A 55 -11.05 1.36 5.93
C LYS A 55 -11.66 2.57 5.23
N PRO A 56 -11.07 3.76 5.33
CA PRO A 56 -11.55 4.94 4.63
C PRO A 56 -11.71 4.65 3.13
N LYS A 57 -12.82 5.05 2.55
CA LYS A 57 -13.08 4.88 1.11
C LYS A 57 -12.09 5.68 0.24
N TYR A 58 -11.53 6.74 0.80
CA TYR A 58 -10.62 7.65 0.11
C TYR A 58 -9.41 7.93 0.97
N TYR A 59 -8.23 7.74 0.39
CA TYR A 59 -6.93 8.12 0.96
C TYR A 59 -6.38 9.32 0.21
N SER A 60 -5.68 10.20 0.92
CA SER A 60 -4.92 11.26 0.26
C SER A 60 -3.81 10.62 -0.59
N PRO A 61 -3.66 11.02 -1.86
CA PRO A 61 -2.56 10.54 -2.68
C PRO A 61 -1.23 11.07 -2.15
N TYR A 62 -0.14 10.40 -2.49
CA TYR A 62 1.19 10.94 -2.27
C TYR A 62 1.36 12.22 -3.10
N TYR A 63 1.89 13.25 -2.46
CA TYR A 63 2.26 14.48 -3.13
C TYR A 63 3.74 14.43 -3.51
N VAL A 64 4.00 14.18 -4.78
CA VAL A 64 5.34 14.15 -5.37
C VAL A 64 5.35 14.99 -6.64
N TYR A 65 6.44 15.72 -6.88
CA TYR A 65 6.56 16.66 -7.99
C TYR A 65 7.85 16.50 -8.83
N ARG A 66 8.73 15.57 -8.44
CA ARG A 66 9.94 15.25 -9.18
C ARG A 66 10.35 13.79 -9.06
N ALA A 67 11.11 13.32 -10.03
CA ALA A 67 11.72 11.99 -9.98
C ALA A 67 12.65 11.87 -8.78
N ARG A 68 12.71 10.68 -8.20
CA ARG A 68 13.51 10.32 -7.01
C ARG A 68 13.16 11.08 -5.73
N GLN A 69 12.04 11.82 -5.72
CA GLN A 69 11.59 12.48 -4.49
C GLN A 69 11.15 11.48 -3.42
N LEU A 70 10.53 10.39 -3.83
CA LEU A 70 10.10 9.33 -2.95
C LEU A 70 10.26 7.97 -3.61
N ILE A 71 11.12 7.14 -3.04
CA ILE A 71 11.24 5.72 -3.37
C ILE A 71 10.49 4.91 -2.31
N GLN A 72 9.62 4.01 -2.73
CA GLN A 72 9.03 2.99 -1.87
C GLN A 72 9.69 1.65 -2.14
N ALA A 73 9.99 0.90 -1.08
CA ALA A 73 10.59 -0.43 -1.19
C ALA A 73 9.86 -1.46 -0.33
N ASP A 74 9.93 -2.70 -0.77
CA ASP A 74 9.30 -3.85 -0.11
C ASP A 74 10.02 -5.15 -0.54
N VAL A 75 9.71 -6.26 0.11
CA VAL A 75 10.27 -7.57 -0.25
C VAL A 75 9.14 -8.57 -0.46
N ILE A 76 9.09 -9.14 -1.66
CA ILE A 76 8.18 -10.23 -1.99
C ILE A 76 8.79 -11.55 -1.56
N ASN A 77 8.01 -12.36 -0.88
CA ASN A 77 8.43 -13.69 -0.44
C ASN A 77 7.99 -14.75 -1.47
N PHE A 78 8.95 -15.51 -1.99
CA PHE A 78 8.78 -16.71 -2.81
C PHE A 78 9.34 -17.96 -2.10
N ASP A 79 9.51 -17.91 -0.77
CA ASP A 79 10.05 -19.00 0.05
C ASP A 79 9.03 -20.16 0.20
N ASN A 80 8.63 -20.71 -0.92
CA ASN A 80 7.93 -21.98 -0.99
C ASN A 80 8.98 -23.05 -1.34
N LYS A 81 9.04 -24.12 -0.56
CA LYS A 81 10.00 -25.23 -0.76
C LYS A 81 10.00 -25.72 -2.21
N ASP A 82 8.80 -25.81 -2.81
CA ASP A 82 8.64 -26.24 -4.20
C ASP A 82 9.21 -25.26 -5.24
N LEU A 83 9.52 -24.02 -4.87
CA LEU A 83 10.05 -23.01 -5.76
C LEU A 83 11.55 -22.78 -5.58
N VAL A 84 12.06 -22.91 -4.36
CA VAL A 84 13.43 -22.53 -4.01
C VAL A 84 14.47 -23.34 -4.81
N ASP A 85 14.27 -24.66 -4.92
CA ASP A 85 15.20 -25.55 -5.60
C ASP A 85 15.28 -25.28 -7.11
N PHE A 86 14.19 -24.84 -7.71
CA PHE A 86 14.15 -24.44 -9.13
C PHE A 86 14.76 -23.05 -9.40
N ASN A 87 14.99 -22.26 -8.36
CA ASN A 87 15.41 -20.86 -8.49
C ASN A 87 16.79 -20.58 -7.89
N ASP A 88 17.74 -21.51 -7.98
CA ASP A 88 19.14 -21.39 -7.56
C ASP A 88 19.30 -20.90 -6.11
N GLY A 89 18.33 -21.24 -5.25
CA GLY A 89 18.29 -20.81 -3.86
C GLY A 89 17.79 -19.36 -3.65
N TYR A 90 17.33 -18.69 -4.69
CA TYR A 90 16.65 -17.40 -4.54
C TYR A 90 15.25 -17.59 -3.96
N LYS A 91 14.95 -16.86 -2.89
CA LYS A 91 13.72 -16.99 -2.11
C LYS A 91 12.88 -15.73 -2.09
N TYR A 92 13.51 -14.59 -2.33
CA TYR A 92 12.88 -13.29 -2.17
C TYR A 92 13.16 -12.39 -3.36
N LEU A 93 12.30 -11.44 -3.56
CA LEU A 93 12.44 -10.42 -4.58
C LEU A 93 12.37 -9.05 -3.90
N PHE A 94 13.52 -8.38 -3.79
CA PHE A 94 13.56 -7.00 -3.33
C PHE A 94 13.01 -6.12 -4.43
N THR A 95 12.04 -5.28 -4.10
CA THR A 95 11.36 -4.38 -5.04
C THR A 95 11.45 -2.95 -4.56
N ALA A 96 11.63 -2.03 -5.49
CA ALA A 96 11.54 -0.61 -5.20
C ALA A 96 10.88 0.13 -6.39
N ILE A 97 10.22 1.23 -6.10
CA ILE A 97 9.53 2.03 -7.11
C ILE A 97 9.63 3.53 -6.80
N ASP A 98 9.94 4.32 -7.80
CA ASP A 98 9.80 5.77 -7.75
C ASP A 98 8.31 6.14 -7.81
N VAL A 99 7.83 6.82 -6.79
CA VAL A 99 6.41 7.20 -6.69
C VAL A 99 6.01 8.20 -7.77
N PHE A 100 6.92 9.00 -8.30
CA PHE A 100 6.65 9.99 -9.34
C PHE A 100 6.60 9.34 -10.73
N THR A 101 7.69 8.75 -11.20
CA THR A 101 7.81 8.18 -12.55
C THR A 101 7.21 6.79 -12.69
N LYS A 102 7.00 6.07 -11.58
CA LYS A 102 6.67 4.63 -11.54
C LYS A 102 7.78 3.73 -12.08
N TYR A 103 8.98 4.30 -12.33
CA TYR A 103 10.14 3.47 -12.61
C TYR A 103 10.44 2.56 -11.41
N ALA A 104 10.76 1.30 -11.68
CA ALA A 104 10.91 0.31 -10.62
C ALA A 104 12.19 -0.51 -10.79
N TRP A 105 12.69 -0.99 -9.67
CA TRP A 105 13.83 -1.90 -9.56
C TRP A 105 13.39 -3.21 -8.93
N VAL A 106 13.99 -4.29 -9.39
CA VAL A 106 13.70 -5.64 -8.90
C VAL A 106 15.00 -6.41 -8.81
N PHE A 107 15.31 -6.94 -7.62
CA PHE A 107 16.52 -7.72 -7.39
C PHE A 107 16.18 -9.06 -6.74
N PRO A 108 16.51 -10.20 -7.36
CA PRO A 108 16.38 -11.49 -6.70
C PRO A 108 17.41 -11.59 -5.57
N ILE A 109 16.97 -12.04 -4.40
CA ILE A 109 17.84 -12.19 -3.23
C ILE A 109 17.63 -13.55 -2.55
N LYS A 110 18.71 -14.12 -2.04
CA LYS A 110 18.69 -15.42 -1.34
C LYS A 110 18.38 -15.27 0.14
N LYS A 111 18.76 -14.14 0.72
CA LYS A 111 18.60 -13.86 2.15
C LYS A 111 17.88 -12.54 2.35
N HIS A 112 16.87 -12.58 3.18
CA HIS A 112 16.10 -11.42 3.62
C HIS A 112 16.74 -10.87 4.91
N ASN A 113 17.79 -10.08 4.75
CA ASN A 113 18.53 -9.52 5.87
C ASN A 113 19.05 -8.10 5.58
N CYS A 114 19.55 -7.46 6.61
CA CYS A 114 20.09 -6.10 6.64
C CYS A 114 21.11 -5.82 5.52
N LYS A 115 22.15 -6.65 5.44
CA LYS A 115 23.25 -6.48 4.48
C LYS A 115 22.76 -6.54 3.04
N THR A 116 21.87 -7.49 2.74
CA THR A 116 21.32 -7.65 1.39
C THR A 116 20.42 -6.45 1.03
N SER A 117 19.58 -5.98 1.96
CA SER A 117 18.73 -4.80 1.73
C SER A 117 19.57 -3.54 1.52
N GLN A 118 20.62 -3.34 2.32
CA GLN A 118 21.56 -2.22 2.12
C GLN A 118 22.25 -2.28 0.75
N GLN A 119 22.66 -3.47 0.27
CA GLN A 119 23.25 -3.63 -1.07
C GLN A 119 22.25 -3.30 -2.19
N CYS A 120 20.99 -3.76 -2.07
CA CYS A 120 19.95 -3.41 -3.04
C CYS A 120 19.69 -1.90 -3.06
N ILE A 121 19.62 -1.25 -1.91
CA ILE A 121 19.43 0.20 -1.80
C ILE A 121 20.62 0.95 -2.40
N ALA A 122 21.85 0.52 -2.13
CA ALA A 122 23.06 1.11 -2.68
C ALA A 122 23.06 1.06 -4.22
N ARG A 123 22.62 -0.06 -4.79
CA ARG A 123 22.46 -0.20 -6.23
C ARG A 123 21.41 0.75 -6.80
N ILE A 124 20.27 0.93 -6.13
CA ILE A 124 19.24 1.88 -6.55
C ILE A 124 19.78 3.32 -6.52
N VAL A 125 20.55 3.69 -5.49
CA VAL A 125 21.17 5.01 -5.39
C VAL A 125 22.15 5.23 -6.55
N GLN A 126 22.99 4.26 -6.85
CA GLN A 126 23.93 4.32 -7.96
C GLN A 126 23.22 4.44 -9.32
N GLU A 127 22.20 3.60 -9.58
CA GLU A 127 21.44 3.62 -10.83
C GLU A 127 20.54 4.86 -10.98
N SER A 128 20.25 5.56 -9.88
CA SER A 128 19.51 6.83 -9.90
C SER A 128 20.35 8.04 -10.31
N ASN A 129 21.66 7.93 -10.25
CA ASN A 129 22.59 9.03 -10.59
C ASN A 129 22.36 9.52 -12.04
N PRO A 130 22.34 10.85 -12.33
CA PRO A 130 22.66 11.97 -11.43
C PRO A 130 21.50 12.45 -10.54
N LEU A 131 20.32 11.85 -10.59
CA LEU A 131 19.19 12.26 -9.77
C LEU A 131 19.37 11.78 -8.32
N LYS A 132 19.24 12.69 -7.37
CA LYS A 132 19.33 12.37 -5.94
C LYS A 132 18.00 11.91 -5.38
N ILE A 133 18.02 10.78 -4.67
CA ILE A 133 16.89 10.29 -3.88
C ILE A 133 16.76 11.19 -2.64
N GLU A 134 15.54 11.66 -2.37
CA GLU A 134 15.26 12.52 -1.21
C GLU A 134 14.70 11.73 -0.04
N ASN A 135 13.73 10.87 -0.33
CA ASN A 135 13.03 10.11 0.69
C ASN A 135 12.96 8.62 0.31
N PHE A 136 13.13 7.78 1.31
CA PHE A 136 13.00 6.32 1.22
C PHE A 136 11.96 5.83 2.21
N GLN A 137 10.91 5.19 1.72
CA GLN A 137 9.82 4.63 2.51
C GLN A 137 9.78 3.11 2.38
N SER A 138 9.71 2.42 3.51
CA SER A 138 9.47 0.98 3.58
C SER A 138 8.43 0.66 4.65
N ASP A 139 8.12 -0.59 4.83
CA ASP A 139 7.48 -1.05 6.04
C ASP A 139 8.46 -1.06 7.24
N ARG A 140 8.00 -1.57 8.39
CA ARG A 140 8.82 -1.70 9.60
C ARG A 140 9.57 -3.03 9.68
N GLY A 141 9.87 -3.66 8.56
CA GLY A 141 10.65 -4.88 8.52
C GLY A 141 12.03 -4.73 9.17
N SER A 142 12.54 -5.78 9.81
CA SER A 142 13.85 -5.77 10.49
C SER A 142 15.00 -5.48 9.54
N GLU A 143 14.87 -5.88 8.28
CA GLU A 143 15.81 -5.67 7.19
C GLU A 143 15.95 -4.20 6.75
N PHE A 144 14.95 -3.35 7.05
CA PHE A 144 14.98 -1.92 6.77
C PHE A 144 15.30 -1.07 8.02
N LYS A 145 15.05 -1.62 9.23
CA LYS A 145 15.29 -0.92 10.49
C LYS A 145 16.71 -1.12 11.03
N CYS A 146 17.50 -1.87 10.35
CA CYS A 146 18.84 -2.21 10.82
C CYS A 146 19.83 -1.05 10.66
N ARG A 147 20.87 -1.08 11.47
CA ARG A 147 21.88 -0.02 11.55
C ARG A 147 22.58 0.23 10.21
N ASP A 148 22.87 -0.81 9.44
CA ASP A 148 23.58 -0.67 8.15
C ASP A 148 22.76 0.10 7.13
N VAL A 149 21.45 -0.17 7.04
CA VAL A 149 20.54 0.58 6.15
C VAL A 149 20.38 2.01 6.62
N ILE A 150 20.13 2.24 7.92
CA ILE A 150 19.98 3.58 8.48
C ILE A 150 21.22 4.43 8.26
N ASN A 151 22.40 3.89 8.56
CA ASN A 151 23.68 4.58 8.39
C ASN A 151 23.95 4.88 6.91
N TYR A 152 23.68 3.93 6.02
CA TYR A 152 23.86 4.14 4.59
C TYR A 152 22.97 5.26 4.05
N LEU A 153 21.65 5.21 4.35
CA LEU A 153 20.71 6.25 3.91
C LEU A 153 21.06 7.62 4.49
N SER A 154 21.49 7.69 5.76
CA SER A 154 21.94 8.92 6.40
C SER A 154 23.20 9.49 5.72
N LYS A 155 24.17 8.63 5.38
CA LYS A 155 25.41 9.03 4.64
C LYS A 155 25.07 9.61 3.26
N GLU A 156 24.09 9.05 2.58
CA GLU A 156 23.62 9.55 1.27
C GLU A 156 22.67 10.74 1.38
N ASN A 157 22.39 11.25 2.59
CA ASN A 157 21.43 12.31 2.88
C ASN A 157 20.00 11.96 2.40
N ILE A 158 19.61 10.70 2.51
CA ILE A 158 18.26 10.20 2.17
C ILE A 158 17.45 10.09 3.46
N ASN A 159 16.31 10.77 3.52
CA ASN A 159 15.40 10.70 4.66
C ASN A 159 14.64 9.38 4.65
N GLN A 160 14.85 8.55 5.68
CA GLN A 160 14.14 7.30 5.85
C GLN A 160 12.90 7.47 6.73
N TYR A 161 11.76 6.96 6.30
CA TYR A 161 10.58 6.83 7.15
C TYR A 161 9.79 5.55 6.84
N TYR A 162 9.01 5.12 7.83
CA TYR A 162 8.28 3.87 7.75
C TYR A 162 6.80 4.12 7.53
N ALA A 163 6.18 3.29 6.70
CA ALA A 163 4.73 3.29 6.57
C ALA A 163 4.08 2.92 7.92
N LEU A 164 3.08 3.70 8.34
CA LEU A 164 2.26 3.35 9.49
C LEU A 164 1.37 2.15 9.13
N SER A 165 1.03 1.32 10.14
CA SER A 165 0.31 0.05 9.98
C SER A 165 -0.96 0.14 9.12
N ASP A 166 -1.67 1.27 9.18
CA ASP A 166 -2.90 1.50 8.42
C ASP A 166 -2.67 2.12 7.03
N ARG A 167 -1.46 2.63 6.77
CA ARG A 167 -1.06 3.26 5.50
C ARG A 167 0.22 2.62 5.01
N LYS A 168 0.06 1.45 4.44
CA LYS A 168 1.14 0.72 3.82
C LYS A 168 1.73 1.52 2.64
N ALA A 169 2.91 1.12 2.17
CA ALA A 169 3.56 1.67 0.99
C ALA A 169 2.79 1.27 -0.29
N ALA A 170 1.59 1.82 -0.46
CA ALA A 170 0.56 1.36 -1.39
C ALA A 170 1.01 1.35 -2.87
N VAL A 171 2.04 2.12 -3.22
CA VAL A 171 2.52 2.16 -4.61
C VAL A 171 3.39 0.94 -4.89
N VAL A 172 4.32 0.61 -4.00
CA VAL A 172 5.15 -0.60 -4.15
C VAL A 172 4.31 -1.87 -3.99
N GLU A 173 3.33 -1.90 -3.09
CA GLU A 173 2.42 -3.05 -2.97
C GLU A 173 1.65 -3.32 -4.28
N ARG A 174 1.15 -2.27 -4.93
CA ARG A 174 0.48 -2.39 -6.22
C ARG A 174 1.44 -2.86 -7.32
N PHE A 175 2.68 -2.39 -7.27
CA PHE A 175 3.74 -2.86 -8.16
C PHE A 175 4.03 -4.34 -7.92
N ASN A 176 4.17 -4.75 -6.65
CA ASN A 176 4.41 -6.15 -6.26
C ASN A 176 3.35 -7.09 -6.84
N LEU A 177 2.07 -6.73 -6.72
CA LEU A 177 0.99 -7.51 -7.34
C LEU A 177 1.15 -7.60 -8.87
N THR A 178 1.58 -6.52 -9.52
CA THR A 178 1.76 -6.49 -10.97
C THR A 178 2.91 -7.39 -11.41
N ILE A 179 4.07 -7.28 -10.75
CA ILE A 179 5.25 -8.08 -11.12
C ILE A 179 5.04 -9.57 -10.82
N GLN A 180 4.44 -9.91 -9.67
CA GLN A 180 4.09 -11.29 -9.33
C GLN A 180 3.17 -11.91 -10.38
N MET A 181 2.12 -11.20 -10.79
CA MET A 181 1.20 -11.67 -11.83
C MET A 181 1.89 -11.88 -13.18
N LEU A 182 2.86 -11.05 -13.55
CA LEU A 182 3.64 -11.23 -14.77
C LEU A 182 4.52 -12.49 -14.66
N LEU A 183 5.23 -12.64 -13.54
CA LEU A 183 6.08 -13.81 -13.29
C LEU A 183 5.27 -15.11 -13.32
N TYR A 184 4.14 -15.19 -12.61
CA TYR A 184 3.28 -16.38 -12.62
C TYR A 184 2.78 -16.72 -14.02
N LYS A 185 2.29 -15.73 -14.78
CA LYS A 185 1.83 -15.96 -16.16
C LYS A 185 2.93 -16.46 -17.09
N MET A 186 4.17 -15.97 -16.91
CA MET A 186 5.31 -16.43 -17.71
C MET A 186 5.74 -17.84 -17.31
N MET A 187 5.75 -18.16 -16.03
CA MET A 187 6.01 -19.51 -15.53
C MET A 187 4.99 -20.50 -16.06
N ASP A 188 3.71 -20.19 -15.97
CA ASP A 188 2.62 -21.05 -16.45
C ASP A 188 2.72 -21.26 -17.97
N LYS A 189 2.92 -20.16 -18.73
CA LYS A 189 3.11 -20.26 -20.20
C LYS A 189 4.27 -21.16 -20.60
N SER A 190 5.36 -21.12 -19.82
CA SER A 190 6.58 -21.89 -20.11
C SER A 190 6.63 -23.23 -19.35
N MET A 191 5.55 -23.60 -18.68
CA MET A 191 5.41 -24.81 -17.87
C MET A 191 6.60 -25.04 -16.92
N THR A 192 7.09 -23.99 -16.27
CA THR A 192 8.25 -24.03 -15.39
C THR A 192 7.95 -23.36 -14.05
N ARG A 193 8.71 -23.74 -13.01
CA ARG A 193 8.70 -23.10 -11.68
C ARG A 193 9.84 -22.12 -11.48
N ARG A 194 10.58 -21.81 -12.53
CA ARG A 194 11.80 -20.97 -12.49
C ARG A 194 11.44 -19.51 -12.77
N TRP A 195 11.13 -18.74 -11.73
CA TRP A 195 10.71 -17.33 -11.86
C TRP A 195 11.88 -16.37 -12.10
N ILE A 196 13.11 -16.72 -11.68
CA ILE A 196 14.28 -15.84 -11.82
C ILE A 196 14.58 -15.51 -13.27
N ASP A 197 14.32 -16.43 -14.22
CA ASP A 197 14.58 -16.23 -15.65
C ASP A 197 13.62 -15.24 -16.30
N PHE A 198 12.50 -14.97 -15.64
CA PHE A 198 11.45 -14.06 -16.14
C PHE A 198 11.48 -12.66 -15.53
N ILE A 199 12.41 -12.35 -14.61
CA ILE A 199 12.49 -11.03 -13.99
C ILE A 199 12.73 -9.95 -15.05
N GLU A 200 13.76 -10.13 -15.88
CA GLU A 200 14.12 -9.16 -16.92
C GLU A 200 13.01 -8.99 -17.97
N PRO A 201 12.45 -10.04 -18.58
CA PRO A 201 11.30 -9.92 -19.46
C PRO A 201 10.07 -9.26 -18.80
N ALA A 202 9.77 -9.59 -17.55
CA ALA A 202 8.64 -9.01 -16.82
C ALA A 202 8.86 -7.51 -16.56
N MET A 203 10.07 -7.12 -16.18
CA MET A 203 10.44 -5.72 -15.99
C MET A 203 10.39 -4.94 -17.30
N LYS A 204 10.86 -5.52 -18.40
CA LYS A 204 10.75 -4.92 -19.74
C LYS A 204 9.28 -4.65 -20.09
N ILE A 205 8.39 -5.62 -19.89
CA ILE A 205 6.95 -5.43 -20.13
C ILE A 205 6.39 -4.33 -19.21
N TYR A 206 6.73 -4.32 -17.93
CA TYR A 206 6.26 -3.32 -16.98
C TYR A 206 6.70 -1.91 -17.36
N LEU A 207 8.00 -1.73 -17.64
CA LEU A 207 8.58 -0.41 -17.93
C LEU A 207 8.06 0.21 -19.25
N HIS A 208 7.67 -0.60 -20.23
CA HIS A 208 7.13 -0.13 -21.51
C HIS A 208 5.60 -0.05 -21.56
N ARG A 209 4.90 -0.62 -20.58
CA ARG A 209 3.43 -0.60 -20.54
C ARG A 209 2.92 0.74 -20.00
N THR A 210 1.94 1.34 -20.70
CA THR A 210 1.25 2.54 -20.22
C THR A 210 0.66 2.33 -18.83
N HIS A 211 1.12 3.12 -17.85
CA HIS A 211 0.66 3.05 -16.48
C HIS A 211 -0.57 3.96 -16.27
N ARG A 212 -1.69 3.39 -15.82
CA ARG A 212 -2.98 4.09 -15.67
C ARG A 212 -2.88 5.41 -14.89
N THR A 213 -2.01 5.48 -13.89
CA THR A 213 -1.90 6.65 -13.00
C THR A 213 -1.19 7.82 -13.66
N ILE A 214 -0.14 7.57 -14.42
CA ILE A 214 0.73 8.60 -15.03
C ILE A 214 0.45 8.79 -16.52
N LYS A 215 -0.41 7.97 -17.13
CA LYS A 215 -0.88 8.03 -18.52
C LYS A 215 0.21 7.85 -19.60
N MET A 216 1.37 7.38 -19.20
CA MET A 216 2.51 7.03 -20.03
C MET A 216 3.21 5.82 -19.44
N SER A 217 4.18 5.25 -20.13
CA SER A 217 5.01 4.17 -19.56
C SER A 217 5.98 4.72 -18.52
N PRO A 218 6.41 3.89 -17.54
CA PRO A 218 7.44 4.30 -16.59
C PRO A 218 8.75 4.75 -17.27
N LEU A 219 9.11 4.13 -18.38
CA LEU A 219 10.31 4.48 -19.13
C LEU A 219 10.20 5.87 -19.78
N GLU A 220 9.04 6.18 -20.40
CA GLU A 220 8.76 7.53 -20.93
C GLU A 220 8.75 8.58 -19.80
N ALA A 221 8.26 8.21 -18.62
CA ALA A 221 8.17 9.08 -17.46
C ALA A 221 9.55 9.45 -16.88
N GLU A 222 10.62 8.71 -17.16
CA GLU A 222 12.00 9.06 -16.77
C GLU A 222 12.55 10.26 -17.56
N SER A 223 12.03 10.52 -18.74
CA SER A 223 12.43 11.69 -19.52
C SER A 223 11.99 12.99 -18.85
N SER A 224 12.94 13.91 -18.64
CA SER A 224 12.66 15.22 -18.04
C SER A 224 11.62 16.04 -18.83
N HIS A 225 11.52 15.80 -20.14
CA HIS A 225 10.50 16.39 -21.01
C HIS A 225 9.06 16.11 -20.51
N ASN A 226 8.83 14.94 -19.96
CA ASN A 226 7.50 14.51 -19.48
C ASN A 226 7.19 14.92 -18.03
N HIS A 227 8.17 15.48 -17.31
CA HIS A 227 7.99 15.79 -15.88
C HIS A 227 6.94 16.88 -15.63
N GLN A 228 6.77 17.85 -16.54
CA GLN A 228 5.72 18.87 -16.40
C GLN A 228 4.33 18.24 -16.47
N THR A 229 4.08 17.40 -17.46
CA THR A 229 2.81 16.63 -17.58
C THR A 229 2.54 15.77 -16.35
N LEU A 230 3.57 15.12 -15.82
CA LEU A 230 3.44 14.33 -14.59
C LEU A 230 3.04 15.19 -13.39
N ARG A 231 3.66 16.36 -13.21
CA ARG A 231 3.29 17.32 -12.12
C ARG A 231 1.82 17.70 -12.22
N GLU A 232 1.33 18.01 -13.40
CA GLU A 232 -0.09 18.36 -13.61
C GLU A 232 -1.02 17.21 -13.25
N ILE A 233 -0.69 15.98 -13.64
CA ILE A 233 -1.46 14.77 -13.29
C ILE A 233 -1.50 14.59 -11.76
N PHE A 234 -0.38 14.74 -11.07
CA PHE A 234 -0.33 14.61 -9.62
C PHE A 234 -1.08 15.74 -8.91
N MET A 235 -0.95 16.97 -9.37
CA MET A 235 -1.67 18.12 -8.83
C MET A 235 -3.17 17.97 -8.97
N GLN A 236 -3.66 17.57 -10.15
CA GLN A 236 -5.09 17.32 -10.36
C GLN A 236 -5.63 16.24 -9.39
N LYS A 237 -4.89 15.16 -9.16
CA LYS A 237 -5.28 14.10 -8.20
C LYS A 237 -5.29 14.61 -6.77
N TYR A 238 -4.28 15.40 -6.39
CA TYR A 238 -4.18 15.96 -5.05
C TYR A 238 -5.32 16.94 -4.78
N THR A 239 -5.62 17.83 -5.72
CA THR A 239 -6.75 18.77 -5.62
C THR A 239 -8.08 18.04 -5.50
N LYS A 240 -8.35 17.05 -6.37
CA LYS A 240 -9.57 16.24 -6.29
C LYS A 240 -9.69 15.49 -4.95
N ALA A 241 -8.60 14.99 -4.40
CA ALA A 241 -8.60 14.32 -3.10
C ALA A 241 -8.88 15.28 -1.95
N ASN A 242 -8.32 16.51 -1.98
CA ASN A 242 -8.56 17.53 -0.98
C ASN A 242 -10.02 18.04 -0.99
N LEU A 243 -10.61 18.22 -2.17
CA LEU A 243 -12.03 18.58 -2.30
C LEU A 243 -12.97 17.51 -1.74
N ARG A 244 -12.53 16.26 -1.67
CA ARG A 244 -13.30 15.13 -1.11
C ARG A 244 -13.12 14.95 0.39
N LYS A 245 -12.21 15.67 1.02
CA LYS A 245 -12.01 15.62 2.48
C LYS A 245 -13.28 16.13 3.15
N LYS A 246 -13.95 15.27 3.91
CA LYS A 246 -15.04 15.69 4.79
C LYS A 246 -14.44 16.55 5.91
N LYS A 247 -15.18 17.55 6.36
CA LYS A 247 -14.86 18.28 7.58
C LYS A 247 -14.64 17.25 8.71
N PRO A 248 -13.63 17.44 9.57
CA PRO A 248 -13.42 16.54 10.70
C PRO A 248 -14.69 16.50 11.55
N LYS A 249 -15.07 15.30 11.99
CA LYS A 249 -16.25 15.12 12.87
C LYS A 249 -16.01 15.65 14.28
N PHE A 250 -14.74 15.70 14.68
CA PHE A 250 -14.29 16.05 16.01
C PHE A 250 -13.43 17.32 15.96
N LYS A 251 -13.52 18.13 17.00
CA LYS A 251 -12.66 19.29 17.23
C LYS A 251 -11.49 18.88 18.11
N VAL A 252 -10.47 19.70 18.16
CA VAL A 252 -9.41 19.55 19.17
C VAL A 252 -10.05 19.63 20.55
N SER A 253 -9.73 18.68 21.42
CA SER A 253 -10.27 18.50 22.78
C SER A 253 -11.60 17.70 22.88
N ASP A 254 -12.17 17.22 21.77
CA ASP A 254 -13.29 16.28 21.86
C ASP A 254 -12.82 14.94 22.44
N THR A 255 -13.55 14.41 23.41
CA THR A 255 -13.33 13.07 23.94
C THR A 255 -13.92 12.06 22.96
N VAL A 256 -13.11 11.15 22.46
CA VAL A 256 -13.53 10.08 21.55
C VAL A 256 -13.30 8.73 22.21
N ARG A 257 -14.27 7.81 22.01
CA ARG A 257 -14.17 6.40 22.43
C ARG A 257 -13.75 5.53 21.25
#